data_14dd4d29ab50822e3ec9b44cd976181e
#
_entry.id   14dd4d29ab50822e3ec9b44cd976181e
#
_cell.length_a   1.000
_cell.length_b   1.000
_cell.length_c   1.000
_cell.angle_alpha   90.00
_cell.angle_beta   90.00
_cell.angle_gamma   90.00
#
_symmetry.space_group_name_H-M   'P 1'
#
loop_
_entity.id
_entity.type
_entity.pdbx_description
1 polymer ?
#
loop_
_entity_poly.entity_id
_entity_poly.type
_entity_poly.pdbx_seq_one_letter_code
_entity_poly.pdbx_strand_id
1 'polypeptide(L)'
;MALSEAQVIEALFASMNASFVRGVDAAKPQWNMVATEVPSSGASNLYGWLKDLPEIKEWVGDRQLADIGKHGYQILNKTFESSISVKREDVEDDQIGQYSIIAQRFGDQATMFPDKLAYPLLVAGFTTLCYDGQNFFDTDHPLDTTPATTFSNVVGDPSTDEGSPWFLLDTSQVLKPVIYQNRRPFVFKNMNPNEEYTWFNNKLVAGVDGRCNVGFSFPQLAIGSKAVLNEANYEAAIQLMGAMKRADGTPLGVRPTTLVVGYQNRAAAKKLIDRMLIEGGDSNPYYKDVEIVVSPFIA
;
A
#
# COMPACT_ATOMS: atom_id res chain seq x y z
N MET A 1 33.09 27.36 -28.29
CA MET A 1 32.28 28.46 -27.69
C MET A 1 31.94 27.99 -26.29
N ALA A 2 32.30 28.72 -25.23
CA ALA A 2 31.89 28.39 -23.89
C ALA A 2 30.36 28.56 -23.82
N LEU A 3 29.67 27.64 -23.13
CA LEU A 3 28.23 27.75 -22.88
C LEU A 3 27.97 28.98 -22.01
N SER A 4 26.86 29.66 -22.22
CA SER A 4 26.43 30.71 -21.30
C SER A 4 25.96 30.06 -19.99
N GLU A 5 26.03 30.79 -18.89
CA GLU A 5 25.58 30.31 -17.57
C GLU A 5 24.13 29.77 -17.61
N ALA A 6 23.22 30.48 -18.31
CA ALA A 6 21.83 30.04 -18.50
C ALA A 6 21.75 28.67 -19.21
N GLN A 7 22.62 28.42 -20.22
CA GLN A 7 22.67 27.15 -20.92
C GLN A 7 23.21 26.02 -20.03
N VAL A 8 24.16 26.32 -19.13
CA VAL A 8 24.68 25.33 -18.16
C VAL A 8 23.60 24.93 -17.15
N ILE A 9 22.85 25.88 -16.63
CA ILE A 9 21.74 25.63 -15.69
C ILE A 9 20.62 24.84 -16.38
N GLU A 10 20.26 25.18 -17.59
CA GLU A 10 19.24 24.46 -18.39
C GLU A 10 19.69 22.99 -18.65
N ALA A 11 20.95 22.79 -19.02
CA ALA A 11 21.50 21.46 -19.23
C ALA A 11 21.53 20.65 -17.92
N LEU A 12 21.85 21.26 -16.79
CA LEU A 12 21.78 20.63 -15.47
C LEU A 12 20.36 20.14 -15.18
N PHE A 13 19.35 21.00 -15.30
CA PHE A 13 17.97 20.64 -15.02
C PHE A 13 17.44 19.58 -15.99
N ALA A 14 17.81 19.63 -17.26
CA ALA A 14 17.50 18.58 -18.23
C ALA A 14 18.11 17.23 -17.83
N SER A 15 19.39 17.23 -17.40
CA SER A 15 20.08 16.04 -16.91
C SER A 15 19.44 15.47 -15.63
N MET A 16 19.06 16.33 -14.68
CA MET A 16 18.39 15.94 -13.45
C MET A 16 17.01 15.33 -13.76
N ASN A 17 16.25 15.92 -14.66
CA ASN A 17 14.95 15.41 -15.07
C ASN A 17 15.07 14.02 -15.73
N ALA A 18 16.00 13.84 -16.64
CA ALA A 18 16.30 12.55 -17.25
C ALA A 18 16.75 11.49 -16.22
N SER A 19 17.51 11.92 -15.21
CA SER A 19 17.96 11.06 -14.12
C SER A 19 16.81 10.67 -13.17
N PHE A 20 15.91 11.59 -12.88
CA PHE A 20 14.69 11.31 -12.14
C PHE A 20 13.85 10.21 -12.83
N VAL A 21 13.61 10.34 -14.14
CA VAL A 21 12.88 9.33 -14.91
C VAL A 21 13.58 7.98 -14.84
N ARG A 22 14.90 7.93 -14.98
CA ARG A 22 15.67 6.68 -14.81
C ARG A 22 15.49 6.06 -13.42
N GLY A 23 15.40 6.88 -12.38
CA GLY A 23 15.10 6.42 -11.03
C GLY A 23 13.71 5.81 -10.90
N VAL A 24 12.70 6.46 -11.49
CA VAL A 24 11.32 5.95 -11.56
C VAL A 24 11.28 4.59 -12.25
N ASP A 25 11.92 4.45 -13.41
CA ASP A 25 11.90 3.23 -14.22
C ASP A 25 12.68 2.06 -13.56
N ALA A 26 13.71 2.37 -12.78
CA ALA A 26 14.52 1.36 -12.10
C ALA A 26 13.88 0.82 -10.81
N ALA A 27 13.00 1.59 -10.19
CA ALA A 27 12.36 1.24 -8.92
C ALA A 27 11.39 0.05 -9.09
N LYS A 28 11.32 -0.78 -8.04
CA LYS A 28 10.44 -1.97 -8.00
C LYS A 28 9.56 -1.92 -6.76
N PRO A 29 8.50 -1.10 -6.76
CA PRO A 29 7.58 -1.03 -5.65
C PRO A 29 6.78 -2.32 -5.50
N GLN A 30 6.36 -2.63 -4.28
CA GLN A 30 5.56 -3.81 -3.95
C GLN A 30 4.15 -3.45 -3.44
N TRP A 31 3.83 -2.17 -3.26
CA TRP A 31 2.53 -1.74 -2.75
C TRP A 31 1.35 -2.28 -3.58
N ASN A 32 1.54 -2.42 -4.87
CA ASN A 32 0.53 -2.95 -5.80
C ASN A 32 0.19 -4.44 -5.54
N MET A 33 1.01 -5.15 -4.77
CA MET A 33 0.69 -6.52 -4.33
C MET A 33 -0.46 -6.52 -3.30
N VAL A 34 -0.59 -5.48 -2.49
CA VAL A 34 -1.53 -5.40 -1.36
C VAL A 34 -2.58 -4.29 -1.52
N ALA A 35 -2.35 -3.33 -2.42
CA ALA A 35 -3.20 -2.17 -2.60
C ALA A 35 -3.75 -2.03 -4.03
N THR A 36 -4.95 -1.47 -4.13
CA THR A 36 -5.55 -1.00 -5.39
C THR A 36 -5.39 0.50 -5.48
N GLU A 37 -4.88 0.99 -6.61
CA GLU A 37 -4.82 2.43 -6.87
C GLU A 37 -6.20 2.97 -7.23
N VAL A 38 -6.62 4.03 -6.53
CA VAL A 38 -7.86 4.76 -6.80
C VAL A 38 -7.52 6.23 -7.05
N PRO A 39 -7.90 6.79 -8.20
CA PRO A 39 -7.69 8.19 -8.48
C PRO A 39 -8.56 9.07 -7.56
N SER A 40 -8.05 10.24 -7.20
CA SER A 40 -8.76 11.22 -6.40
C SER A 40 -8.86 12.55 -7.12
N SER A 41 -10.01 13.20 -7.04
CA SER A 41 -10.26 14.52 -7.64
C SER A 41 -10.41 15.65 -6.62
N GLY A 42 -10.57 15.33 -5.34
CA GLY A 42 -10.84 16.27 -4.26
C GLY A 42 -9.77 16.32 -3.15
N ALA A 43 -10.09 17.00 -2.07
CA ALA A 43 -9.31 17.00 -0.84
C ALA A 43 -9.31 15.60 -0.18
N SER A 44 -10.39 14.86 -0.40
CA SER A 44 -10.60 13.49 0.08
C SER A 44 -11.56 12.76 -0.86
N ASN A 45 -11.57 11.44 -0.79
CA ASN A 45 -12.62 10.61 -1.37
C ASN A 45 -13.46 10.00 -0.26
N LEU A 46 -14.77 9.96 -0.49
CA LEU A 46 -15.72 9.25 0.35
C LEU A 46 -16.02 7.88 -0.28
N TYR A 47 -15.85 6.82 0.48
CA TYR A 47 -16.02 5.43 0.05
C TYR A 47 -17.31 4.85 0.63
N GLY A 48 -18.46 5.46 0.30
CA GLY A 48 -19.79 5.06 0.80
C GLY A 48 -20.24 3.68 0.34
N TRP A 49 -19.63 3.14 -0.72
CA TRP A 49 -19.97 1.84 -1.30
C TRP A 49 -19.24 0.65 -0.65
N LEU A 50 -18.35 0.89 0.31
CA LEU A 50 -17.64 -0.20 1.02
C LEU A 50 -18.56 -1.06 1.89
N LYS A 51 -19.80 -0.62 2.15
CA LYS A 51 -20.76 -1.41 2.96
C LYS A 51 -21.46 -2.49 2.16
N ASP A 52 -21.71 -2.27 0.85
CA ASP A 52 -22.58 -3.11 0.04
C ASP A 52 -21.85 -3.60 -1.22
N LEU A 53 -21.41 -4.85 -1.22
CA LEU A 53 -20.94 -5.52 -2.44
C LEU A 53 -22.16 -5.99 -3.25
N PRO A 54 -22.45 -5.40 -4.42
CA PRO A 54 -23.56 -5.84 -5.25
C PRO A 54 -23.33 -7.29 -5.73
N GLU A 55 -24.36 -8.11 -5.63
CA GLU A 55 -24.36 -9.49 -6.06
C GLU A 55 -25.26 -9.70 -7.27
N ILE A 56 -24.82 -10.59 -8.18
CA ILE A 56 -25.68 -11.06 -9.26
C ILE A 56 -26.59 -12.16 -8.69
N LYS A 57 -27.89 -11.86 -8.57
CA LYS A 57 -28.93 -12.80 -8.15
C LYS A 57 -29.79 -13.22 -9.32
N GLU A 58 -30.42 -14.39 -9.23
CA GLU A 58 -31.43 -14.77 -10.18
C GLU A 58 -32.58 -13.76 -10.17
N TRP A 59 -32.95 -13.28 -11.35
CA TRP A 59 -34.03 -12.29 -11.46
C TRP A 59 -35.38 -13.00 -11.38
N VAL A 60 -35.98 -13.00 -10.18
CA VAL A 60 -37.33 -13.49 -9.92
C VAL A 60 -38.17 -12.32 -9.41
N GLY A 61 -39.13 -11.87 -10.19
CA GLY A 61 -40.00 -10.76 -9.85
C GLY A 61 -39.42 -9.38 -10.15
N ASP A 62 -39.63 -8.38 -9.29
CA ASP A 62 -39.11 -7.03 -9.47
C ASP A 62 -37.61 -6.91 -9.16
N ARG A 63 -36.89 -6.00 -9.86
CA ARG A 63 -35.48 -5.72 -9.59
C ARG A 63 -35.30 -5.20 -8.17
N GLN A 64 -34.48 -5.89 -7.38
CA GLN A 64 -34.05 -5.40 -6.08
C GLN A 64 -32.87 -4.45 -6.27
N LEU A 65 -33.10 -3.17 -5.97
CA LEU A 65 -32.04 -2.17 -6.01
C LEU A 65 -31.31 -2.18 -4.66
N ALA A 66 -30.00 -2.44 -4.68
CA ALA A 66 -29.17 -2.19 -3.52
C ALA A 66 -28.98 -0.68 -3.37
N ASP A 67 -29.32 -0.14 -2.20
CA ASP A 67 -29.08 1.28 -1.91
C ASP A 67 -27.62 1.42 -1.47
N ILE A 68 -26.83 2.17 -2.24
CA ILE A 68 -25.44 2.46 -1.88
C ILE A 68 -25.47 3.45 -0.72
N GLY A 69 -25.37 2.91 0.49
CA GLY A 69 -25.43 3.68 1.73
C GLY A 69 -24.34 4.74 1.78
N LYS A 70 -24.69 5.93 2.27
CA LYS A 70 -23.75 7.04 2.51
C LYS A 70 -23.00 6.82 3.82
N HIS A 71 -22.23 5.72 3.94
CA HIS A 71 -21.34 5.53 5.08
C HIS A 71 -20.06 6.33 4.90
N GLY A 72 -19.67 7.02 5.96
CA GLY A 72 -18.69 8.10 5.89
C GLY A 72 -17.22 7.70 5.95
N TYR A 73 -16.78 6.53 5.41
CA TYR A 73 -15.36 6.24 5.38
C TYR A 73 -14.66 7.15 4.38
N GLN A 74 -13.73 7.95 4.89
CA GLN A 74 -13.07 9.01 4.13
C GLN A 74 -11.56 8.88 4.23
N ILE A 75 -10.88 8.92 3.09
CA ILE A 75 -9.43 9.01 3.01
C ILE A 75 -9.05 10.45 2.62
N LEU A 76 -8.38 11.16 3.54
CA LEU A 76 -7.89 12.52 3.33
C LEU A 76 -6.56 12.48 2.59
N ASN A 77 -6.42 13.24 1.51
CA ASN A 77 -5.17 13.37 0.78
C ASN A 77 -4.16 14.19 1.56
N LYS A 78 -2.92 13.69 1.69
CA LYS A 78 -1.78 14.37 2.29
C LYS A 78 -0.80 14.81 1.20
N THR A 79 -0.18 15.95 1.40
CA THR A 79 0.89 16.43 0.50
C THR A 79 2.24 16.01 1.07
N PHE A 80 3.08 15.48 0.21
CA PHE A 80 4.44 15.08 0.53
C PHE A 80 5.40 15.77 -0.41
N GLU A 81 6.57 16.16 0.09
CA GLU A 81 7.60 16.83 -0.68
C GLU A 81 8.99 16.41 -0.22
N SER A 82 9.95 16.58 -1.10
CA SER A 82 11.37 16.54 -0.77
C SER A 82 12.12 17.45 -1.73
N SER A 83 12.93 18.35 -1.19
CA SER A 83 13.62 19.39 -1.96
C SER A 83 15.10 19.45 -1.63
N ILE A 84 15.90 19.83 -2.61
CA ILE A 84 17.32 20.13 -2.46
C ILE A 84 17.61 21.54 -2.95
N SER A 85 18.59 22.18 -2.35
CA SER A 85 19.17 23.43 -2.85
C SER A 85 20.62 23.21 -3.27
N VAL A 86 20.98 23.78 -4.41
CA VAL A 86 22.31 23.71 -5.00
C VAL A 86 22.84 25.12 -5.07
N LYS A 87 24.08 25.38 -4.61
CA LYS A 87 24.72 26.66 -4.76
C LYS A 87 25.03 26.89 -6.24
N ARG A 88 24.86 28.13 -6.69
CA ARG A 88 25.13 28.49 -8.07
C ARG A 88 26.60 28.28 -8.43
N GLU A 89 27.51 28.59 -7.51
CA GLU A 89 28.95 28.40 -7.65
C GLU A 89 29.32 26.92 -7.90
N ASP A 90 28.66 25.98 -7.19
CA ASP A 90 28.89 24.55 -7.36
C ASP A 90 28.48 24.06 -8.77
N VAL A 91 27.54 24.75 -9.41
CA VAL A 91 27.12 24.48 -10.79
C VAL A 91 28.14 25.05 -11.78
N GLU A 92 28.68 26.22 -11.50
CA GLU A 92 29.71 26.86 -12.33
C GLU A 92 31.03 26.08 -12.28
N ASP A 93 31.36 25.45 -11.15
CA ASP A 93 32.56 24.64 -10.92
C ASP A 93 32.47 23.18 -11.41
N ASP A 94 31.47 22.87 -12.24
CA ASP A 94 31.25 21.58 -12.93
C ASP A 94 31.05 20.34 -12.02
N GLN A 95 30.42 20.49 -10.86
CA GLN A 95 30.01 19.36 -10.00
C GLN A 95 28.69 18.71 -10.43
N ILE A 96 28.29 18.86 -11.67
CA ILE A 96 26.96 18.49 -12.23
C ILE A 96 26.64 17.01 -12.07
N GLY A 97 27.64 16.13 -12.13
CA GLY A 97 27.46 14.67 -12.05
C GLY A 97 26.81 14.19 -10.74
N GLN A 98 27.05 14.87 -9.62
CA GLN A 98 26.50 14.50 -8.31
C GLN A 98 24.99 14.74 -8.22
N TYR A 99 24.49 15.79 -8.84
CA TYR A 99 23.06 16.16 -8.80
C TYR A 99 22.19 15.19 -9.62
N SER A 100 22.74 14.61 -10.66
CA SER A 100 22.08 13.55 -11.44
C SER A 100 21.81 12.29 -10.59
N ILE A 101 22.74 11.92 -9.71
CA ILE A 101 22.57 10.79 -8.79
C ILE A 101 21.46 11.10 -7.77
N ILE A 102 21.43 12.32 -7.24
CA ILE A 102 20.38 12.75 -6.28
C ILE A 102 19.01 12.77 -6.95
N ALA A 103 18.91 13.29 -8.17
CA ALA A 103 17.66 13.29 -8.94
C ALA A 103 17.18 11.87 -9.26
N GLN A 104 18.06 10.94 -9.59
CA GLN A 104 17.73 9.53 -9.77
C GLN A 104 17.19 8.92 -8.47
N ARG A 105 17.79 9.23 -7.33
CA ARG A 105 17.31 8.79 -6.01
C ARG A 105 15.93 9.36 -5.67
N PHE A 106 15.64 10.59 -6.07
CA PHE A 106 14.29 11.13 -5.94
C PHE A 106 13.26 10.34 -6.74
N GLY A 107 13.60 9.93 -7.97
CA GLY A 107 12.73 9.08 -8.79
C GLY A 107 12.45 7.73 -8.14
N ASP A 108 13.50 7.07 -7.66
CA ASP A 108 13.39 5.81 -6.92
C ASP A 108 12.50 5.97 -5.66
N GLN A 109 12.79 6.98 -4.84
CA GLN A 109 12.02 7.23 -3.62
C GLN A 109 10.56 7.60 -3.90
N ALA A 110 10.27 8.39 -4.93
CA ALA A 110 8.91 8.74 -5.32
C ALA A 110 8.09 7.51 -5.71
N THR A 111 8.69 6.59 -6.45
CA THR A 111 8.05 5.35 -6.89
C THR A 111 7.86 4.36 -5.74
N MET A 112 8.84 4.27 -4.81
CA MET A 112 8.79 3.41 -3.63
C MET A 112 7.95 4.00 -2.48
N PHE A 113 7.52 5.26 -2.58
CA PHE A 113 6.85 5.96 -1.49
C PHE A 113 5.53 5.31 -1.05
N PRO A 114 4.67 4.79 -1.94
CA PRO A 114 3.45 4.10 -1.55
C PRO A 114 3.70 2.86 -0.67
N ASP A 115 4.84 2.17 -0.80
CA ASP A 115 5.22 1.05 0.08
C ASP A 115 5.33 1.52 1.54
N LYS A 116 5.89 2.73 1.76
CA LYS A 116 6.03 3.36 3.08
C LYS A 116 4.70 3.76 3.71
N LEU A 117 3.61 3.78 2.94
CA LEU A 117 2.27 4.07 3.42
C LEU A 117 1.46 2.78 3.58
N ALA A 118 1.46 1.88 2.60
CA ALA A 118 0.59 0.72 2.54
C ALA A 118 0.95 -0.35 3.59
N TYR A 119 2.23 -0.70 3.72
CA TYR A 119 2.63 -1.75 4.68
C TYR A 119 2.51 -1.33 6.15
N PRO A 120 2.94 -0.12 6.56
CA PRO A 120 2.68 0.35 7.92
C PRO A 120 1.19 0.49 8.23
N LEU A 121 0.34 0.79 7.24
CA LEU A 121 -1.11 0.80 7.43
C LEU A 121 -1.62 -0.58 7.82
N LEU A 122 -1.16 -1.67 7.17
CA LEU A 122 -1.54 -3.04 7.56
C LEU A 122 -1.16 -3.32 9.02
N VAL A 123 0.05 -2.94 9.45
CA VAL A 123 0.47 -3.07 10.85
C VAL A 123 -0.42 -2.26 11.79
N ALA A 124 -0.76 -1.03 11.41
CA ALA A 124 -1.67 -0.17 12.17
C ALA A 124 -3.12 -0.68 12.19
N GLY A 125 -3.47 -1.67 11.35
CA GLY A 125 -4.84 -2.20 11.23
C GLY A 125 -5.39 -2.81 12.52
N PHE A 126 -4.54 -3.24 13.45
CA PHE A 126 -4.98 -3.70 14.79
C PHE A 126 -5.43 -2.58 15.72
N THR A 127 -5.23 -1.30 15.34
CA THR A 127 -5.56 -0.13 16.16
C THR A 127 -6.21 1.00 15.39
N THR A 128 -6.43 0.83 14.09
CA THR A 128 -6.98 1.85 13.20
C THR A 128 -8.34 1.41 12.68
N LEU A 129 -9.32 2.27 12.85
CA LEU A 129 -10.70 2.01 12.45
C LEU A 129 -10.84 1.90 10.93
N CYS A 130 -11.70 1.00 10.48
CA CYS A 130 -12.16 0.87 9.10
C CYS A 130 -13.60 1.43 8.91
N TYR A 131 -14.22 1.12 7.80
CA TYR A 131 -15.50 1.72 7.41
C TYR A 131 -16.69 1.35 8.30
N ASP A 132 -16.62 0.25 9.03
CA ASP A 132 -17.68 -0.26 9.90
C ASP A 132 -17.57 0.24 11.36
N GLY A 133 -16.52 1.00 11.67
CA GLY A 133 -16.27 1.58 12.99
C GLY A 133 -15.47 0.68 13.95
N GLN A 134 -15.11 -0.54 13.51
CA GLN A 134 -14.17 -1.43 14.20
C GLN A 134 -12.74 -1.22 13.70
N ASN A 135 -11.73 -1.76 14.41
CA ASN A 135 -10.38 -1.82 13.86
C ASN A 135 -10.37 -2.69 12.60
N PHE A 136 -9.46 -2.43 11.68
CA PHE A 136 -9.41 -3.22 10.43
C PHE A 136 -9.12 -4.71 10.68
N PHE A 137 -8.33 -5.03 11.70
CA PHE A 137 -8.18 -6.39 12.22
C PHE A 137 -8.83 -6.45 13.59
N ASP A 138 -9.99 -7.09 13.66
CA ASP A 138 -10.81 -7.22 14.85
C ASP A 138 -11.53 -8.56 14.92
N THR A 139 -12.09 -8.87 16.07
CA THR A 139 -12.76 -10.14 16.35
C THR A 139 -14.29 -10.06 16.19
N ASP A 140 -14.84 -8.87 16.01
CA ASP A 140 -16.29 -8.61 16.08
C ASP A 140 -16.81 -7.64 15.02
N HIS A 141 -16.30 -7.70 13.80
CA HIS A 141 -16.84 -6.95 12.67
C HIS A 141 -18.33 -7.22 12.47
N PRO A 142 -19.17 -6.19 12.43
CA PRO A 142 -20.62 -6.36 12.31
C PRO A 142 -20.99 -6.85 10.90
N LEU A 143 -21.89 -7.84 10.85
CA LEU A 143 -22.65 -8.18 9.65
C LEU A 143 -24.07 -7.62 9.79
N ASP A 144 -24.59 -6.99 8.74
CA ASP A 144 -25.98 -6.50 8.70
C ASP A 144 -26.97 -7.66 8.57
N THR A 145 -27.03 -8.50 9.61
CA THR A 145 -27.91 -9.66 9.70
C THR A 145 -29.01 -9.42 10.73
N THR A 146 -30.13 -10.17 10.59
CA THR A 146 -31.18 -10.19 11.61
C THR A 146 -31.39 -11.64 12.06
N PRO A 147 -31.01 -12.05 13.28
CA PRO A 147 -30.33 -11.24 14.32
C PRO A 147 -28.91 -10.82 13.94
N ALA A 148 -28.42 -9.75 14.54
CA ALA A 148 -27.07 -9.24 14.31
C ALA A 148 -26.00 -10.30 14.61
N THR A 149 -25.07 -10.51 13.70
CA THR A 149 -23.94 -11.42 13.83
C THR A 149 -22.64 -10.69 13.55
N THR A 150 -21.53 -11.27 13.98
CA THR A 150 -20.21 -10.70 13.76
C THR A 150 -19.30 -11.73 13.08
N PHE A 151 -18.21 -11.26 12.46
CA PHE A 151 -17.12 -12.10 12.00
C PHE A 151 -15.78 -11.59 12.53
N SER A 152 -14.83 -12.48 12.66
CA SER A 152 -13.43 -12.16 13.00
C SER A 152 -12.55 -12.26 11.76
N ASN A 153 -11.54 -11.41 11.68
CA ASN A 153 -10.46 -11.51 10.71
C ASN A 153 -9.08 -11.54 11.38
N VAL A 154 -9.02 -12.04 12.61
CA VAL A 154 -7.81 -12.15 13.42
C VAL A 154 -7.58 -13.60 13.84
N VAL A 155 -6.34 -14.08 13.74
CA VAL A 155 -5.88 -15.35 14.31
C VAL A 155 -5.01 -15.07 15.53
N GLY A 156 -5.31 -15.75 16.63
CA GLY A 156 -4.70 -15.47 17.96
C GLY A 156 -5.40 -14.32 18.67
N ASP A 157 -4.79 -13.82 19.72
CA ASP A 157 -5.27 -12.67 20.49
C ASP A 157 -4.30 -11.49 20.30
N PRO A 158 -4.65 -10.47 19.52
CA PRO A 158 -3.76 -9.36 19.23
C PRO A 158 -3.42 -8.49 20.45
N SER A 159 -4.13 -8.70 21.57
CA SER A 159 -3.86 -8.00 22.85
C SER A 159 -2.79 -8.69 23.71
N THR A 160 -2.59 -9.99 23.54
CA THR A 160 -1.65 -10.81 24.30
C THR A 160 -0.50 -11.35 23.46
N ASP A 161 -0.70 -11.50 22.15
CA ASP A 161 0.35 -11.94 21.23
C ASP A 161 1.30 -10.78 20.91
N GLU A 162 2.58 -10.95 21.23
CA GLU A 162 3.64 -9.94 21.03
C GLU A 162 4.55 -10.27 19.84
N GLY A 163 4.17 -11.24 19.00
CA GLY A 163 4.94 -11.63 17.81
C GLY A 163 4.93 -10.58 16.72
N SER A 164 5.91 -10.65 15.82
CA SER A 164 5.89 -9.85 14.60
C SER A 164 4.64 -10.13 13.77
N PRO A 165 3.91 -9.10 13.33
CA PRO A 165 2.67 -9.30 12.59
C PRO A 165 2.91 -9.97 11.23
N TRP A 166 1.92 -10.75 10.81
CA TRP A 166 1.83 -11.31 9.47
C TRP A 166 0.39 -11.27 9.00
N PHE A 167 0.20 -11.22 7.68
CA PHE A 167 -1.10 -11.00 7.08
C PHE A 167 -1.31 -11.97 5.93
N LEU A 168 -2.48 -12.60 5.90
CA LEU A 168 -2.94 -13.45 4.79
C LEU A 168 -4.02 -12.69 4.04
N LEU A 169 -3.80 -12.41 2.75
CA LEU A 169 -4.63 -11.50 1.97
C LEU A 169 -5.22 -12.21 0.75
N ASP A 170 -6.45 -11.84 0.39
CA ASP A 170 -6.99 -12.06 -0.95
C ASP A 170 -6.71 -10.82 -1.80
N THR A 171 -5.76 -10.92 -2.70
CA THR A 171 -5.39 -9.86 -3.65
C THR A 171 -5.85 -10.13 -5.08
N SER A 172 -6.66 -11.19 -5.26
CA SER A 172 -7.24 -11.57 -6.55
C SER A 172 -8.46 -10.73 -6.94
N GLN A 173 -9.06 -10.05 -5.97
CA GLN A 173 -10.21 -9.20 -6.19
C GLN A 173 -9.82 -7.87 -6.87
N VAL A 174 -10.78 -7.23 -7.55
CA VAL A 174 -10.59 -5.90 -8.17
C VAL A 174 -10.15 -4.87 -7.13
N LEU A 175 -10.75 -4.93 -5.94
CA LEU A 175 -10.35 -4.12 -4.80
C LEU A 175 -9.56 -4.98 -3.81
N LYS A 176 -8.30 -4.64 -3.60
CA LYS A 176 -7.42 -5.29 -2.63
C LYS A 176 -7.65 -4.75 -1.21
N PRO A 177 -7.12 -5.40 -0.16
CA PRO A 177 -7.32 -4.97 1.24
C PRO A 177 -6.94 -3.53 1.55
N VAL A 178 -6.01 -2.95 0.81
CA VAL A 178 -5.58 -1.56 0.95
C VAL A 178 -5.98 -0.75 -0.28
N ILE A 179 -6.41 0.49 -0.07
CA ILE A 179 -6.64 1.49 -1.10
C ILE A 179 -5.45 2.46 -1.08
N TYR A 180 -4.76 2.58 -2.22
CA TYR A 180 -3.83 3.67 -2.45
C TYR A 180 -4.54 4.78 -3.23
N GLN A 181 -4.85 5.88 -2.56
CA GLN A 181 -5.53 7.03 -3.15
C GLN A 181 -4.50 8.00 -3.72
N ASN A 182 -4.45 8.09 -5.06
CA ASN A 182 -3.52 8.96 -5.77
C ASN A 182 -4.26 10.20 -6.29
N ARG A 183 -3.96 11.37 -5.71
CA ARG A 183 -4.51 12.65 -6.13
C ARG A 183 -3.63 13.34 -7.16
N ARG A 184 -2.32 13.31 -6.94
CA ARG A 184 -1.30 13.86 -7.80
C ARG A 184 -0.02 13.04 -7.66
N PRO A 185 0.43 12.39 -8.73
CA PRO A 185 1.67 11.63 -8.71
C PRO A 185 2.85 12.56 -8.37
N PHE A 186 3.93 11.97 -7.90
CA PHE A 186 5.16 12.71 -7.66
C PHE A 186 5.75 13.21 -8.98
N VAL A 187 6.01 14.50 -9.02
CA VAL A 187 6.59 15.17 -10.19
C VAL A 187 7.84 15.90 -9.76
N PHE A 188 8.92 15.71 -10.51
CA PHE A 188 10.15 16.48 -10.33
C PHE A 188 9.97 17.89 -10.85
N LYS A 189 10.36 18.88 -10.07
CA LYS A 189 10.23 20.29 -10.38
C LYS A 189 11.55 21.02 -10.08
N ASN A 190 11.85 21.98 -10.91
CA ASN A 190 12.96 22.91 -10.75
C ASN A 190 12.42 24.32 -10.55
N MET A 191 13.05 25.08 -9.68
CA MET A 191 12.78 26.51 -9.55
C MET A 191 13.41 27.25 -10.75
N ASN A 192 12.70 28.23 -11.29
CA ASN A 192 13.25 29.07 -12.35
C ASN A 192 14.47 29.83 -11.81
N PRO A 193 15.62 29.85 -12.53
CA PRO A 193 16.82 30.60 -12.11
C PRO A 193 16.59 32.09 -11.89
N ASN A 194 15.56 32.66 -12.53
CA ASN A 194 15.22 34.09 -12.44
C ASN A 194 14.20 34.39 -11.32
N GLU A 195 13.84 33.44 -10.46
CA GLU A 195 12.96 33.68 -9.34
C GLU A 195 13.66 34.46 -8.21
N GLU A 196 12.86 35.19 -7.47
CA GLU A 196 13.30 36.06 -6.36
C GLU A 196 14.14 35.30 -5.32
N TYR A 197 13.77 34.03 -5.02
CA TYR A 197 14.52 33.20 -4.08
C TYR A 197 15.94 32.93 -4.55
N THR A 198 16.14 32.61 -5.83
CA THR A 198 17.44 32.35 -6.43
C THR A 198 18.31 33.62 -6.40
N TRP A 199 17.70 34.77 -6.67
CA TRP A 199 18.39 36.07 -6.60
C TRP A 199 18.93 36.40 -5.22
N PHE A 200 18.08 36.23 -4.17
CA PHE A 200 18.49 36.59 -2.81
C PHE A 200 19.40 35.56 -2.13
N ASN A 201 19.29 34.26 -2.53
CA ASN A 201 20.01 33.20 -1.82
C ASN A 201 21.17 32.62 -2.62
N ASN A 202 21.39 33.01 -3.87
CA ASN A 202 22.38 32.43 -4.79
C ASN A 202 22.31 30.89 -4.85
N LYS A 203 21.09 30.34 -4.86
CA LYS A 203 20.83 28.89 -4.84
C LYS A 203 19.76 28.52 -5.85
N LEU A 204 20.01 27.42 -6.55
CA LEU A 204 19.02 26.74 -7.37
C LEU A 204 18.29 25.69 -6.53
N VAL A 205 16.98 25.55 -6.71
CA VAL A 205 16.16 24.58 -5.97
C VAL A 205 15.54 23.60 -6.94
N ALA A 206 15.62 22.31 -6.60
CA ALA A 206 14.94 21.24 -7.30
C ALA A 206 14.32 20.29 -6.27
N GLY A 207 13.21 19.67 -6.62
CA GLY A 207 12.53 18.75 -5.70
C GLY A 207 11.41 17.97 -6.34
N VAL A 208 10.77 17.16 -5.54
CA VAL A 208 9.60 16.39 -5.91
C VAL A 208 8.46 16.69 -4.96
N ASP A 209 7.25 16.79 -5.47
CA ASP A 209 6.06 16.87 -4.65
C ASP A 209 4.95 15.99 -5.23
N GLY A 210 4.15 15.41 -4.34
CA GLY A 210 3.02 14.57 -4.68
C GLY A 210 1.91 14.69 -3.65
N ARG A 211 0.71 14.21 -3.99
CA ARG A 211 -0.42 14.22 -3.09
C ARG A 211 -1.16 12.90 -3.16
N CYS A 212 -1.12 12.14 -2.08
CA CYS A 212 -1.71 10.80 -1.98
C CYS A 212 -2.05 10.46 -0.53
N ASN A 213 -2.69 9.33 -0.31
CA ASN A 213 -2.80 8.69 0.99
C ASN A 213 -3.22 7.22 0.79
N VAL A 214 -3.27 6.47 1.89
CA VAL A 214 -3.76 5.10 1.91
C VAL A 214 -4.91 4.96 2.92
N GLY A 215 -5.73 3.94 2.72
CA GLY A 215 -6.80 3.57 3.62
C GLY A 215 -7.15 2.10 3.46
N PHE A 216 -8.02 1.61 4.31
CA PHE A 216 -8.49 0.23 4.25
C PHE A 216 -9.66 0.08 3.26
N SER A 217 -9.77 -1.12 2.69
CA SER A 217 -10.94 -1.56 1.96
C SER A 217 -11.76 -2.54 2.82
N PHE A 218 -12.06 -3.71 2.30
CA PHE A 218 -12.86 -4.71 2.98
C PHE A 218 -12.03 -5.54 3.96
N PRO A 219 -12.36 -5.58 5.27
CA PRO A 219 -11.68 -6.43 6.25
C PRO A 219 -11.83 -7.92 5.94
N GLN A 220 -12.88 -8.33 5.23
CA GLN A 220 -13.10 -9.72 4.81
C GLN A 220 -12.01 -10.26 3.86
N LEU A 221 -11.25 -9.36 3.20
CA LEU A 221 -10.17 -9.73 2.27
C LEU A 221 -8.82 -9.93 2.95
N ALA A 222 -8.75 -9.78 4.26
CA ALA A 222 -7.50 -9.81 5.01
C ALA A 222 -7.66 -10.52 6.35
N ILE A 223 -6.71 -11.39 6.68
CA ILE A 223 -6.54 -11.94 8.02
C ILE A 223 -5.24 -11.39 8.59
N GLY A 224 -5.29 -10.85 9.80
CA GLY A 224 -4.11 -10.38 10.53
C GLY A 224 -3.81 -11.27 11.72
N SER A 225 -2.52 -11.44 12.05
CA SER A 225 -2.10 -12.16 13.24
C SER A 225 -0.79 -11.61 13.79
N LYS A 226 -0.67 -11.64 15.12
CA LYS A 226 0.58 -11.44 15.85
C LYS A 226 1.06 -12.75 16.52
N ALA A 227 0.29 -13.83 16.41
CA ALA A 227 0.70 -15.15 16.85
C ALA A 227 1.86 -15.67 16.00
N VAL A 228 2.58 -16.65 16.54
CA VAL A 228 3.72 -17.27 15.82
C VAL A 228 3.25 -17.82 14.48
N LEU A 229 3.96 -17.47 13.41
CA LEU A 229 3.69 -18.01 12.07
C LEU A 229 4.18 -19.47 12.01
N ASN A 230 3.23 -20.39 12.10
CA ASN A 230 3.42 -21.83 12.00
C ASN A 230 2.27 -22.48 11.21
N GLU A 231 2.35 -23.77 10.97
CA GLU A 231 1.35 -24.53 10.18
C GLU A 231 -0.06 -24.41 10.79
N ALA A 232 -0.20 -24.52 12.12
CA ALA A 232 -1.49 -24.50 12.78
C ALA A 232 -2.17 -23.10 12.67
N ASN A 233 -1.43 -22.03 12.89
CA ASN A 233 -1.96 -20.68 12.80
C ASN A 233 -2.23 -20.25 11.34
N TYR A 234 -1.41 -20.74 10.40
CA TYR A 234 -1.65 -20.52 8.96
C TYR A 234 -2.91 -21.23 8.49
N GLU A 235 -3.10 -22.50 8.86
CA GLU A 235 -4.31 -23.25 8.56
C GLU A 235 -5.55 -22.59 9.18
N ALA A 236 -5.47 -22.14 10.43
CA ALA A 236 -6.54 -21.38 11.07
C ALA A 236 -6.90 -20.10 10.28
N ALA A 237 -5.90 -19.40 9.74
CA ALA A 237 -6.13 -18.21 8.91
C ALA A 237 -6.83 -18.55 7.58
N ILE A 238 -6.44 -19.66 6.91
CA ILE A 238 -7.11 -20.15 5.71
C ILE A 238 -8.59 -20.48 5.99
N GLN A 239 -8.83 -21.23 7.08
CA GLN A 239 -10.19 -21.62 7.48
C GLN A 239 -11.05 -20.40 7.81
N LEU A 240 -10.49 -19.43 8.54
CA LEU A 240 -11.18 -18.19 8.89
C LEU A 240 -11.54 -17.37 7.64
N MET A 241 -10.60 -17.23 6.69
CA MET A 241 -10.86 -16.54 5.42
C MET A 241 -11.91 -17.27 4.58
N GLY A 242 -11.83 -18.60 4.48
CA GLY A 242 -12.81 -19.42 3.76
C GLY A 242 -14.21 -19.43 4.37
N ALA A 243 -14.32 -19.13 5.66
CA ALA A 243 -15.59 -19.04 6.38
C ALA A 243 -16.29 -17.69 6.24
N MET A 244 -15.69 -16.69 5.56
CA MET A 244 -16.28 -15.38 5.35
C MET A 244 -17.60 -15.45 4.58
N LYS A 245 -18.63 -14.81 5.14
CA LYS A 245 -19.99 -14.83 4.60
C LYS A 245 -20.52 -13.41 4.38
N ARG A 246 -21.50 -13.29 3.52
CA ARG A 246 -22.33 -12.10 3.35
C ARG A 246 -23.40 -12.04 4.43
N ALA A 247 -24.12 -10.93 4.49
CA ALA A 247 -25.25 -10.74 5.41
C ALA A 247 -26.39 -11.75 5.19
N ASP A 248 -26.56 -12.28 3.99
CA ASP A 248 -27.56 -13.33 3.67
C ASP A 248 -27.09 -14.74 4.02
N GLY A 249 -25.87 -14.91 4.57
CA GLY A 249 -25.28 -16.18 4.95
C GLY A 249 -24.58 -16.93 3.81
N THR A 250 -24.60 -16.40 2.59
CA THR A 250 -23.88 -17.03 1.46
C THR A 250 -22.35 -16.83 1.62
N PRO A 251 -21.53 -17.82 1.19
CA PRO A 251 -20.08 -17.65 1.21
C PRO A 251 -19.63 -16.48 0.34
N LEU A 252 -18.71 -15.67 0.85
CA LEU A 252 -18.17 -14.53 0.11
C LEU A 252 -17.22 -14.95 -1.03
N GLY A 253 -16.70 -16.17 -0.99
CA GLY A 253 -15.77 -16.69 -2.01
C GLY A 253 -14.37 -16.10 -1.95
N VAL A 254 -13.98 -15.57 -0.79
CA VAL A 254 -12.62 -15.06 -0.52
C VAL A 254 -11.67 -16.23 -0.40
N ARG A 255 -10.47 -16.08 -0.94
CA ARG A 255 -9.42 -17.11 -0.89
C ARG A 255 -8.06 -16.47 -0.65
N PRO A 256 -7.18 -17.11 0.12
CA PRO A 256 -5.83 -16.60 0.33
C PRO A 256 -5.04 -16.64 -0.99
N THR A 257 -4.32 -15.56 -1.29
CA THR A 257 -3.44 -15.46 -2.46
C THR A 257 -2.06 -14.92 -2.10
N THR A 258 -1.95 -14.16 -1.01
CA THR A 258 -0.72 -13.45 -0.66
C THR A 258 -0.47 -13.50 0.83
N LEU A 259 0.71 -13.98 1.23
CA LEU A 259 1.21 -13.95 2.61
C LEU A 259 2.21 -12.81 2.74
N VAL A 260 1.86 -11.79 3.52
CA VAL A 260 2.69 -10.60 3.75
C VAL A 260 3.35 -10.69 5.11
N VAL A 261 4.68 -10.56 5.14
CA VAL A 261 5.49 -10.71 6.35
C VAL A 261 6.61 -9.67 6.44
N GLY A 262 7.06 -9.38 7.64
CA GLY A 262 8.31 -8.69 7.89
C GLY A 262 9.53 -9.62 7.79
N TYR A 263 10.72 -9.04 7.90
CA TYR A 263 11.98 -9.82 7.87
C TYR A 263 12.07 -10.84 9.01
N GLN A 264 11.43 -10.60 10.14
CA GLN A 264 11.44 -11.53 11.29
C GLN A 264 10.72 -12.84 10.96
N ASN A 265 9.59 -12.78 10.26
CA ASN A 265 8.81 -13.95 9.86
C ASN A 265 9.23 -14.53 8.49
N ARG A 266 10.19 -13.90 7.78
CA ARG A 266 10.60 -14.32 6.44
C ARG A 266 11.05 -15.79 6.38
N ALA A 267 11.83 -16.24 7.36
CA ALA A 267 12.32 -17.63 7.38
C ALA A 267 11.17 -18.62 7.61
N ALA A 268 10.26 -18.30 8.53
CA ALA A 268 9.07 -19.10 8.81
C ALA A 268 8.15 -19.19 7.57
N ALA A 269 7.86 -18.05 6.92
CA ALA A 269 7.06 -18.01 5.71
C ALA A 269 7.66 -18.86 4.58
N LYS A 270 8.97 -18.76 4.34
CA LYS A 270 9.65 -19.57 3.34
C LYS A 270 9.69 -21.06 3.68
N LYS A 271 9.86 -21.41 4.96
CA LYS A 271 9.78 -22.80 5.41
C LYS A 271 8.38 -23.37 5.16
N LEU A 272 7.35 -22.58 5.43
CA LEU A 272 5.94 -22.97 5.29
C LEU A 272 5.51 -23.09 3.82
N ILE A 273 5.83 -22.12 2.97
CA ILE A 273 5.25 -22.02 1.62
C ILE A 273 6.22 -22.45 0.51
N ASP A 274 7.53 -22.16 0.63
CA ASP A 274 8.50 -22.41 -0.45
C ASP A 274 9.16 -23.79 -0.35
N ARG A 275 9.06 -24.48 0.78
CA ARG A 275 9.68 -25.79 0.97
C ARG A 275 8.78 -26.89 0.42
N MET A 276 9.32 -27.71 -0.48
CA MET A 276 8.57 -28.79 -1.12
C MET A 276 8.30 -29.98 -0.17
N LEU A 277 9.25 -30.30 0.71
CA LEU A 277 9.15 -31.41 1.65
C LEU A 277 9.21 -30.90 3.09
N ILE A 278 8.41 -31.49 3.96
CA ILE A 278 8.47 -31.28 5.42
C ILE A 278 9.56 -32.14 6.07
N GLU A 279 9.77 -31.96 7.37
CA GLU A 279 10.68 -32.79 8.15
C GLU A 279 10.13 -34.22 8.17
N GLY A 280 10.97 -35.19 7.78
CA GLY A 280 10.53 -36.60 7.59
C GLY A 280 10.46 -37.03 6.12
N GLY A 281 10.49 -36.09 5.17
CA GLY A 281 10.50 -36.38 3.73
C GLY A 281 9.12 -36.43 3.08
N ASP A 282 8.07 -36.16 3.83
CA ASP A 282 6.70 -36.07 3.30
C ASP A 282 6.50 -34.77 2.52
N SER A 283 5.51 -34.78 1.60
CA SER A 283 5.15 -33.60 0.81
C SER A 283 4.56 -32.52 1.69
N ASN A 284 4.98 -31.27 1.47
CA ASN A 284 4.41 -30.11 2.14
C ASN A 284 3.05 -29.74 1.51
N PRO A 285 1.93 -29.80 2.25
CA PRO A 285 0.61 -29.48 1.70
C PRO A 285 0.45 -28.02 1.31
N TYR A 286 1.26 -27.12 1.88
CA TYR A 286 1.22 -25.66 1.63
C TYR A 286 2.22 -25.19 0.58
N TYR A 287 2.89 -26.12 -0.12
CA TYR A 287 3.89 -25.77 -1.12
C TYR A 287 3.30 -24.91 -2.25
N LYS A 288 3.79 -23.65 -2.35
CA LYS A 288 3.31 -22.69 -3.36
C LYS A 288 1.81 -22.34 -3.28
N ASP A 289 1.21 -22.48 -2.11
CA ASP A 289 -0.19 -22.19 -1.87
C ASP A 289 -0.51 -20.68 -2.09
N VAL A 290 0.39 -19.80 -1.64
CA VAL A 290 0.26 -18.35 -1.78
C VAL A 290 1.59 -17.70 -2.19
N GLU A 291 1.53 -16.48 -2.69
CA GLU A 291 2.72 -15.66 -2.94
C GLU A 291 3.22 -15.01 -1.64
N ILE A 292 4.54 -15.08 -1.39
CA ILE A 292 5.14 -14.45 -0.23
C ILE A 292 5.63 -13.05 -0.60
N VAL A 293 5.13 -12.04 0.10
CA VAL A 293 5.64 -10.66 0.04
C VAL A 293 6.36 -10.34 1.34
N VAL A 294 7.64 -10.00 1.23
CA VAL A 294 8.47 -9.60 2.37
C VAL A 294 8.70 -8.11 2.34
N SER A 295 8.18 -7.40 3.33
CA SER A 295 8.31 -5.95 3.39
C SER A 295 9.19 -5.51 4.57
N PRO A 296 10.14 -4.58 4.35
CA PRO A 296 10.92 -3.98 5.43
C PRO A 296 10.11 -3.05 6.35
N PHE A 297 8.90 -2.69 5.93
CA PHE A 297 8.01 -1.80 6.67
C PHE A 297 7.05 -2.53 7.61
N ILE A 298 7.18 -3.85 7.75
CA ILE A 298 6.49 -4.69 8.73
C ILE A 298 7.51 -5.10 9.78
N ALA A 299 7.40 -4.54 10.97
CA ALA A 299 8.30 -4.78 12.10
C ALA A 299 7.53 -5.28 13.32
#